data_52e38d38cdca2ad65d2c626b0d33620c
#
_entry.id   52e38d38cdca2ad65d2c626b0d33620c
#
_cell.length_a   1.000
_cell.length_b   1.000
_cell.length_c   1.000
_cell.angle_alpha   90.00
_cell.angle_beta   90.00
_cell.angle_gamma   90.00
#
_symmetry.space_group_name_H-M   'P 1'
#
loop_
_entity.id
_entity.type
_entity.pdbx_description
1 polymer ?
#
loop_
_entity_poly.entity_id
_entity_poly.type
_entity_poly.pdbx_seq_one_letter_code
_entity_poly.pdbx_strand_id
1 'polypeptide(L)'
;SGQDHDSNLSFYVEPELFWEWNDGDDSLTFTPYLRVDENDSERTHADIRELSWVHVGEEWELRTGIRKVFWGVTEFQHLVDVINQTDGVDDFDGEDKLGQPMVNLSLVRDWGIVDLFLLPGFRERTFTGTEGRLRGGLVVDTDSAEYESSAEEKHLDTAIRWSHTLGDFDLGAYWFHGTNRDPELSVRTQSGNTVLVPRYVQMDQLGFDLQATIDSWLWKVETIWRDTEKEDYFAAQAGFEYTFYGIQDSSADLGVLLEYGWDERGEDASSNVQNDLFFGGRITLNDASSTELLAGIGHDLDFDSQSLIIEASRRHGDNWKVSIDGRFFSAEDPRDLASALDKDDHLQFTVERYF
;
A
#
# COMPACT_ATOMS: atom_id res chain seq x y z
N SER A 1 -16.32 -14.16 -10.21
CA SER A 1 -15.41 -13.89 -11.32
C SER A 1 -15.52 -15.00 -12.35
N GLY A 2 -15.30 -14.70 -13.63
CA GLY A 2 -15.35 -15.68 -14.72
C GLY A 2 -14.00 -16.33 -15.00
N GLN A 3 -13.16 -16.52 -13.99
CA GLN A 3 -11.82 -17.09 -14.13
C GLN A 3 -11.89 -18.60 -13.94
N ASP A 4 -11.32 -19.33 -14.89
CA ASP A 4 -11.30 -20.80 -14.91
C ASP A 4 -9.94 -21.37 -14.48
N HIS A 5 -9.02 -20.55 -13.91
CA HIS A 5 -7.68 -20.97 -13.54
C HIS A 5 -7.59 -21.28 -12.05
N ASP A 6 -7.31 -22.55 -11.71
CA ASP A 6 -7.07 -23.01 -10.33
C ASP A 6 -5.64 -22.71 -9.84
N SER A 7 -4.73 -22.41 -10.75
CA SER A 7 -3.32 -22.11 -10.47
C SER A 7 -2.77 -21.07 -11.41
N ASN A 8 -1.78 -20.31 -10.95
CA ASN A 8 -1.06 -19.31 -11.73
C ASN A 8 0.42 -19.37 -11.41
N LEU A 9 1.26 -19.24 -12.43
CA LEU A 9 2.70 -19.13 -12.29
C LEU A 9 3.18 -17.78 -12.79
N SER A 10 3.99 -17.11 -11.98
CA SER A 10 4.56 -15.82 -12.32
C SER A 10 6.07 -15.84 -12.04
N PHE A 11 6.82 -15.12 -12.86
CA PHE A 11 8.25 -14.93 -12.68
C PHE A 11 8.58 -13.46 -12.77
N TYR A 12 9.41 -12.94 -11.85
CA TYR A 12 9.85 -11.55 -11.90
C TYR A 12 11.36 -11.40 -11.66
N VAL A 13 11.89 -10.26 -12.10
CA VAL A 13 13.28 -9.84 -11.90
C VAL A 13 13.28 -8.38 -11.49
N GLU A 14 13.94 -8.10 -10.36
CA GLU A 14 14.02 -6.76 -9.77
C GLU A 14 15.45 -6.51 -9.24
N PRO A 15 16.42 -6.23 -10.12
CA PRO A 15 17.77 -5.91 -9.67
C PRO A 15 17.84 -4.50 -9.11
N GLU A 16 18.51 -4.32 -7.99
CA GLU A 16 18.87 -3.03 -7.45
C GLU A 16 20.30 -2.68 -7.81
N LEU A 17 20.50 -1.52 -8.44
CA LEU A 17 21.78 -0.98 -8.81
C LEU A 17 22.02 0.32 -8.05
N PHE A 18 23.12 0.38 -7.28
CA PHE A 18 23.42 1.49 -6.40
C PHE A 18 24.82 2.08 -6.73
N TRP A 19 24.89 3.39 -6.80
CA TRP A 19 26.12 4.16 -6.98
C TRP A 19 26.20 5.28 -5.96
N GLU A 20 27.40 5.54 -5.46
CA GLU A 20 27.68 6.58 -4.50
C GLU A 20 28.93 7.36 -4.92
N TRP A 21 28.95 8.67 -4.73
CA TRP A 21 30.09 9.56 -5.01
C TRP A 21 30.07 10.79 -4.11
N ASN A 22 31.08 11.68 -4.24
CA ASN A 22 31.25 12.87 -3.38
C ASN A 22 31.28 12.53 -1.88
N ASP A 23 32.12 11.53 -1.50
CA ASP A 23 32.29 11.05 -0.13
C ASP A 23 30.96 10.59 0.54
N GLY A 24 29.95 10.19 -0.25
CA GLY A 24 28.66 9.72 0.21
C GLY A 24 27.54 10.77 0.18
N ASP A 25 27.86 12.01 -0.15
CA ASP A 25 26.87 13.08 -0.23
C ASP A 25 25.87 12.89 -1.39
N ASP A 26 26.28 12.18 -2.45
CA ASP A 26 25.45 11.88 -3.60
C ASP A 26 25.29 10.37 -3.79
N SER A 27 24.07 9.92 -4.04
CA SER A 27 23.77 8.54 -4.42
C SER A 27 22.74 8.45 -5.54
N LEU A 28 22.79 7.36 -6.30
CA LEU A 28 21.82 7.01 -7.32
C LEU A 28 21.41 5.55 -7.13
N THR A 29 20.11 5.32 -6.99
CA THR A 29 19.50 3.98 -6.98
C THR A 29 18.72 3.78 -8.26
N PHE A 30 18.86 2.61 -8.88
CA PHE A 30 18.04 2.21 -10.03
C PHE A 30 17.54 0.78 -9.86
N THR A 31 16.23 0.62 -9.79
CA THR A 31 15.53 -0.66 -9.59
C THR A 31 14.53 -0.88 -10.74
N PRO A 32 14.97 -1.42 -11.88
CA PRO A 32 14.06 -1.84 -12.94
C PRO A 32 13.34 -3.12 -12.51
N TYR A 33 12.12 -3.28 -13.00
CA TYR A 33 11.25 -4.41 -12.72
C TYR A 33 10.72 -5.02 -14.01
N LEU A 34 10.66 -6.33 -14.07
CA LEU A 34 10.03 -7.08 -15.16
C LEU A 34 9.32 -8.30 -14.57
N ARG A 35 8.04 -8.46 -14.88
CA ARG A 35 7.24 -9.64 -14.54
C ARG A 35 6.69 -10.29 -15.80
N VAL A 36 6.63 -11.60 -15.80
CA VAL A 36 5.92 -12.43 -16.78
C VAL A 36 4.97 -13.33 -16.02
N ASP A 37 3.71 -13.26 -16.38
CA ASP A 37 2.63 -14.04 -15.76
C ASP A 37 2.04 -15.03 -16.77
N GLU A 38 1.63 -16.21 -16.28
CA GLU A 38 1.12 -17.29 -17.13
C GLU A 38 -0.27 -16.97 -17.70
N ASN A 39 -1.13 -16.36 -16.92
CA ASN A 39 -2.55 -16.20 -17.24
C ASN A 39 -2.93 -14.73 -17.50
N ASP A 40 -2.44 -13.79 -16.71
CA ASP A 40 -2.83 -12.39 -16.79
C ASP A 40 -1.84 -11.54 -17.59
N SER A 41 -2.30 -11.03 -18.74
CA SER A 41 -1.50 -10.15 -19.60
C SER A 41 -1.18 -8.80 -18.93
N GLU A 42 -2.07 -8.27 -18.09
CA GLU A 42 -1.84 -7.01 -17.38
C GLU A 42 -0.76 -7.18 -16.29
N ARG A 43 -0.63 -8.39 -15.76
CA ARG A 43 0.43 -8.77 -14.85
C ARG A 43 1.78 -9.02 -15.53
N THR A 44 1.79 -9.17 -16.86
CA THR A 44 3.02 -9.26 -17.67
C THR A 44 3.43 -7.85 -18.09
N HIS A 45 4.32 -7.23 -17.32
CA HIS A 45 4.72 -5.84 -17.53
C HIS A 45 6.17 -5.56 -17.13
N ALA A 46 6.65 -4.39 -17.52
CA ALA A 46 7.92 -3.82 -17.09
C ALA A 46 7.70 -2.46 -16.45
N ASP A 47 8.42 -2.18 -15.37
CA ASP A 47 8.33 -0.91 -14.65
C ASP A 47 9.70 -0.45 -14.15
N ILE A 48 9.76 0.78 -13.69
CA ILE A 48 10.86 1.34 -12.91
C ILE A 48 10.33 1.57 -11.49
N ARG A 49 10.70 0.67 -10.57
CA ARG A 49 10.29 0.77 -9.16
C ARG A 49 10.96 1.94 -8.47
N GLU A 50 12.25 2.14 -8.76
CA GLU A 50 13.02 3.28 -8.30
C GLU A 50 14.06 3.72 -9.34
N LEU A 51 14.17 5.02 -9.53
CA LEU A 51 15.28 5.70 -10.20
C LEU A 51 15.46 7.03 -9.49
N SER A 52 16.22 7.04 -8.41
CA SER A 52 16.31 8.20 -7.53
C SER A 52 17.74 8.65 -7.34
N TRP A 53 17.97 9.94 -7.53
CA TRP A 53 19.18 10.62 -7.09
C TRP A 53 18.90 11.33 -5.78
N VAL A 54 19.83 11.15 -4.83
CA VAL A 54 19.80 11.78 -3.51
C VAL A 54 21.06 12.61 -3.34
N HIS A 55 20.90 13.84 -2.85
CA HIS A 55 21.98 14.69 -2.41
C HIS A 55 21.76 15.15 -0.97
N VAL A 56 22.74 14.89 -0.11
CA VAL A 56 22.70 15.19 1.32
C VAL A 56 23.50 16.45 1.61
N GLY A 57 22.84 17.50 2.13
CA GLY A 57 23.46 18.70 2.66
C GLY A 57 23.57 18.67 4.19
N GLU A 58 24.05 19.75 4.83
CA GLU A 58 24.23 19.79 6.29
C GLU A 58 22.92 19.68 7.07
N GLU A 59 21.85 20.38 6.62
CA GLU A 59 20.53 20.42 7.29
C GLU A 59 19.39 20.24 6.29
N TRP A 60 19.67 19.66 5.14
CA TRP A 60 18.67 19.39 4.10
C TRP A 60 19.10 18.22 3.24
N GLU A 61 18.13 17.61 2.60
CA GLU A 61 18.35 16.55 1.63
C GLU A 61 17.42 16.78 0.42
N LEU A 62 17.98 16.63 -0.79
CA LEU A 62 17.22 16.68 -2.04
C LEU A 62 17.17 15.30 -2.65
N ARG A 63 15.96 14.83 -2.91
CA ARG A 63 15.69 13.57 -3.62
C ARG A 63 14.90 13.88 -4.89
N THR A 64 15.34 13.33 -6.02
CA THR A 64 14.64 13.54 -7.29
C THR A 64 14.68 12.29 -8.15
N GLY A 65 13.60 12.06 -8.90
CA GLY A 65 13.45 10.90 -9.78
C GLY A 65 12.16 10.14 -9.53
N ILE A 66 12.17 8.84 -9.78
CA ILE A 66 11.05 7.92 -9.54
C ILE A 66 11.28 7.23 -8.19
N ARG A 67 10.34 7.38 -7.23
CA ARG A 67 10.51 6.87 -5.87
C ARG A 67 9.20 6.35 -5.29
N LYS A 68 9.34 5.46 -4.30
CA LYS A 68 8.25 5.07 -3.39
C LYS A 68 8.42 5.79 -2.06
N VAL A 69 7.31 6.26 -1.49
CA VAL A 69 7.23 6.91 -0.18
C VAL A 69 6.12 6.24 0.62
N PHE A 70 6.42 5.86 1.83
CA PHE A 70 5.50 5.21 2.73
C PHE A 70 5.41 5.99 4.05
N TRP A 71 4.19 6.29 4.49
CA TRP A 71 3.91 7.04 5.72
C TRP A 71 3.08 6.27 6.72
N GLY A 72 2.46 5.16 6.29
CA GLY A 72 1.57 4.34 7.09
C GLY A 72 2.24 3.77 8.35
N VAL A 73 1.48 3.67 9.44
CA VAL A 73 1.90 3.10 10.71
C VAL A 73 1.01 1.95 11.17
N THR A 74 -0.23 1.88 10.69
CA THR A 74 -1.18 0.80 10.96
C THR A 74 -0.87 -0.45 10.15
N GLU A 75 -1.49 -1.60 10.46
CA GLU A 75 -1.21 -2.88 9.82
C GLU A 75 -2.26 -3.23 8.76
N PHE A 76 -3.52 -2.92 9.04
CA PHE A 76 -4.61 -3.42 8.21
C PHE A 76 -4.95 -2.50 7.02
N GLN A 77 -4.78 -1.19 7.18
CA GLN A 77 -5.00 -0.20 6.13
C GLN A 77 -4.11 1.03 6.37
N HIS A 78 -3.56 1.61 5.32
CA HIS A 78 -2.70 2.79 5.38
C HIS A 78 -3.41 4.01 4.80
N LEU A 79 -4.21 4.70 5.62
CA LEU A 79 -4.99 5.89 5.21
C LEU A 79 -4.12 7.05 4.75
N VAL A 80 -2.93 7.18 5.36
CA VAL A 80 -2.04 8.33 5.13
C VAL A 80 -1.15 8.18 3.89
N ASP A 81 -1.12 7.01 3.26
CA ASP A 81 -0.31 6.75 2.06
C ASP A 81 -0.94 7.33 0.80
N VAL A 82 -0.58 8.57 0.49
CA VAL A 82 -1.20 9.36 -0.57
C VAL A 82 -0.26 9.75 -1.72
N ILE A 83 1.04 9.54 -1.57
CA ILE A 83 2.03 9.99 -2.57
C ILE A 83 2.04 9.05 -3.78
N ASN A 84 2.17 7.76 -3.56
CA ASN A 84 2.30 6.76 -4.60
C ASN A 84 0.95 6.12 -4.96
N GLN A 85 0.82 5.78 -6.24
CA GLN A 85 -0.31 4.97 -6.72
C GLN A 85 -0.11 3.51 -6.34
N THR A 86 -1.21 2.80 -6.09
CA THR A 86 -1.22 1.35 -5.84
C THR A 86 -0.95 0.56 -7.13
N ASP A 87 -0.11 -0.47 -7.03
CA ASP A 87 0.11 -1.47 -8.06
C ASP A 87 -0.82 -2.67 -7.84
N GLY A 88 -2.05 -2.56 -8.32
CA GLY A 88 -3.10 -3.56 -8.09
C GLY A 88 -2.95 -4.84 -8.92
N VAL A 89 -1.89 -4.97 -9.74
CA VAL A 89 -1.56 -6.23 -10.44
C VAL A 89 -0.45 -7.01 -9.75
N ASP A 90 0.39 -6.36 -8.94
CA ASP A 90 1.45 -7.04 -8.19
C ASP A 90 0.91 -7.64 -6.90
N ASP A 91 0.25 -6.85 -6.07
CA ASP A 91 -0.46 -7.36 -4.91
C ASP A 91 -1.82 -6.68 -4.75
N PHE A 92 -2.70 -7.37 -4.05
CA PHE A 92 -4.09 -6.97 -3.85
C PHE A 92 -4.29 -6.08 -2.61
N ASP A 93 -3.46 -6.25 -1.58
CA ASP A 93 -3.60 -5.58 -0.29
C ASP A 93 -3.39 -4.05 -0.36
N GLY A 94 -2.85 -3.56 -1.48
CA GLY A 94 -2.59 -2.15 -1.70
C GLY A 94 -1.27 -1.65 -1.10
N GLU A 95 -0.43 -2.53 -0.59
CA GLU A 95 0.90 -2.21 -0.09
C GLU A 95 1.89 -2.00 -1.22
N ASP A 96 1.76 -2.77 -2.30
CA ASP A 96 2.58 -2.57 -3.47
C ASP A 96 2.25 -1.27 -4.18
N LYS A 97 3.26 -0.42 -4.32
CA LYS A 97 3.13 0.92 -4.90
C LYS A 97 3.95 1.06 -6.18
N LEU A 98 3.39 1.79 -7.14
CA LEU A 98 4.11 2.26 -8.31
C LEU A 98 5.09 3.36 -7.92
N GLY A 99 6.29 3.36 -8.52
CA GLY A 99 7.23 4.46 -8.35
C GLY A 99 6.65 5.77 -8.90
N GLN A 100 6.64 6.84 -8.11
CA GLN A 100 6.10 8.15 -8.48
C GLN A 100 7.23 9.09 -8.87
N PRO A 101 7.19 9.76 -10.05
CA PRO A 101 8.09 10.86 -10.37
C PRO A 101 7.95 11.99 -9.35
N MET A 102 9.06 12.44 -8.77
CA MET A 102 9.02 13.49 -7.75
C MET A 102 10.32 14.28 -7.61
N VAL A 103 10.16 15.47 -7.06
CA VAL A 103 11.22 16.24 -6.40
C VAL A 103 10.82 16.42 -4.96
N ASN A 104 11.63 15.92 -4.03
CA ASN A 104 11.39 16.02 -2.59
C ASN A 104 12.57 16.75 -1.95
N LEU A 105 12.29 17.82 -1.23
CA LEU A 105 13.24 18.56 -0.41
C LEU A 105 12.90 18.36 1.06
N SER A 106 13.80 17.70 1.81
CA SER A 106 13.70 17.51 3.26
C SER A 106 14.52 18.57 3.98
N LEU A 107 13.92 19.30 4.89
CA LEU A 107 14.58 20.27 5.76
C LEU A 107 14.65 19.70 7.17
N VAL A 108 15.87 19.40 7.64
CA VAL A 108 16.12 18.78 8.95
C VAL A 108 16.33 19.88 9.99
N ARG A 109 15.56 19.85 11.10
CA ARG A 109 15.64 20.83 12.19
C ARG A 109 15.47 20.13 13.53
N ASP A 110 15.87 20.79 14.62
CA ASP A 110 15.71 20.27 15.98
C ASP A 110 14.23 20.02 16.36
N TRP A 111 13.31 20.75 15.72
CA TRP A 111 11.86 20.63 15.95
C TRP A 111 11.15 19.70 14.95
N GLY A 112 11.90 18.96 14.15
CA GLY A 112 11.37 17.98 13.22
C GLY A 112 11.91 18.13 11.79
N ILE A 113 11.43 17.27 10.92
CA ILE A 113 11.73 17.28 9.49
C ILE A 113 10.52 17.86 8.75
N VAL A 114 10.77 18.74 7.79
CA VAL A 114 9.75 19.22 6.85
C VAL A 114 10.11 18.74 5.46
N ASP A 115 9.25 17.92 4.89
CA ASP A 115 9.35 17.42 3.52
C ASP A 115 8.43 18.21 2.60
N LEU A 116 8.98 18.71 1.51
CA LEU A 116 8.26 19.39 0.44
C LEU A 116 8.29 18.51 -0.80
N PHE A 117 7.14 18.24 -1.39
CA PHE A 117 7.00 17.39 -2.57
C PHE A 117 6.43 18.15 -3.75
N LEU A 118 7.06 17.97 -4.91
CA LEU A 118 6.50 18.27 -6.22
C LEU A 118 6.44 16.97 -7.01
N LEU A 119 5.26 16.60 -7.49
CA LEU A 119 4.99 15.32 -8.14
C LEU A 119 4.55 15.58 -9.59
N PRO A 120 5.51 15.76 -10.53
CA PRO A 120 5.20 15.96 -11.93
C PRO A 120 4.77 14.65 -12.58
N GLY A 121 3.56 14.60 -13.08
CA GLY A 121 3.01 13.42 -13.74
C GLY A 121 2.37 12.43 -12.76
N PHE A 122 1.10 12.22 -12.94
CA PHE A 122 0.30 11.21 -12.24
C PHE A 122 0.49 9.84 -12.92
N ARG A 123 0.47 8.78 -12.13
CA ARG A 123 0.42 7.39 -12.63
C ARG A 123 -0.94 6.80 -12.31
N GLU A 124 -1.59 6.21 -13.30
CA GLU A 124 -2.84 5.49 -13.12
C GLU A 124 -2.64 4.22 -12.29
N ARG A 125 -3.67 3.83 -11.55
CA ARG A 125 -3.72 2.54 -10.85
C ARG A 125 -3.73 1.41 -11.86
N THR A 126 -2.95 0.38 -11.61
CA THR A 126 -3.00 -0.87 -12.38
C THR A 126 -4.14 -1.75 -11.89
N PHE A 127 -4.75 -2.49 -12.79
CA PHE A 127 -5.85 -3.41 -12.49
C PHE A 127 -5.62 -4.74 -13.18
N THR A 128 -6.04 -5.81 -12.54
CA THR A 128 -5.97 -7.17 -13.09
C THR A 128 -6.81 -7.31 -14.36
N GLY A 129 -6.29 -8.04 -15.33
CA GLY A 129 -6.94 -8.28 -16.61
C GLY A 129 -8.10 -9.29 -16.55
N THR A 130 -8.57 -9.70 -17.72
CA THR A 130 -9.72 -10.62 -17.86
C THR A 130 -9.49 -11.98 -17.23
N GLU A 131 -8.26 -12.47 -17.28
CA GLU A 131 -7.84 -13.77 -16.73
C GLU A 131 -7.14 -13.63 -15.37
N GLY A 132 -7.03 -12.40 -14.85
CA GLY A 132 -6.42 -12.13 -13.55
C GLY A 132 -7.35 -12.46 -12.38
N ARG A 133 -6.81 -12.78 -11.23
CA ARG A 133 -7.54 -13.00 -9.97
C ARG A 133 -7.63 -11.69 -9.17
N LEU A 134 -8.42 -11.72 -8.09
CA LEU A 134 -8.63 -10.58 -7.19
C LEU A 134 -9.19 -9.36 -7.93
N ARG A 135 -10.20 -9.60 -8.73
CA ARG A 135 -10.96 -8.56 -9.43
C ARG A 135 -12.45 -8.77 -9.23
N GLY A 136 -13.20 -7.67 -9.32
CA GLY A 136 -14.66 -7.72 -9.39
C GLY A 136 -15.17 -8.42 -10.66
N GLY A 137 -16.48 -8.56 -10.79
CA GLY A 137 -17.14 -9.20 -11.93
C GLY A 137 -16.95 -8.49 -13.27
N LEU A 138 -16.50 -7.22 -13.27
CA LEU A 138 -16.25 -6.42 -14.46
C LEU A 138 -14.77 -6.04 -14.55
N VAL A 139 -14.23 -6.06 -15.76
CA VAL A 139 -12.86 -5.60 -16.04
C VAL A 139 -12.82 -4.08 -16.04
N VAL A 140 -11.74 -3.50 -15.55
CA VAL A 140 -11.48 -2.06 -15.63
C VAL A 140 -10.78 -1.75 -16.94
N ASP A 141 -11.39 -0.85 -17.75
CA ASP A 141 -10.84 -0.35 -19.00
C ASP A 141 -10.02 0.93 -18.72
N THR A 142 -8.72 0.75 -18.50
CA THR A 142 -7.78 1.84 -18.21
C THR A 142 -7.49 2.71 -19.45
N ASP A 143 -7.63 2.16 -20.68
CA ASP A 143 -7.44 2.93 -21.92
C ASP A 143 -8.49 4.05 -22.08
N SER A 144 -9.58 3.97 -21.33
CA SER A 144 -10.69 4.94 -21.35
C SER A 144 -10.77 5.78 -20.08
N ALA A 145 -9.68 5.86 -19.31
CA ALA A 145 -9.63 6.63 -18.06
C ALA A 145 -10.09 8.09 -18.28
N GLU A 146 -10.86 8.60 -17.33
CA GLU A 146 -11.37 9.97 -17.32
C GLU A 146 -10.66 10.78 -16.24
N TYR A 147 -10.44 12.08 -16.47
CA TYR A 147 -9.79 12.98 -15.54
C TYR A 147 -10.63 14.24 -15.30
N GLU A 148 -10.68 14.69 -14.06
CA GLU A 148 -11.27 16.00 -13.73
C GLU A 148 -10.37 17.14 -14.22
N SER A 149 -9.06 17.02 -13.98
CA SER A 149 -8.09 18.01 -14.45
C SER A 149 -7.89 17.94 -15.94
N SER A 150 -7.94 19.08 -16.63
CA SER A 150 -7.60 19.17 -18.06
C SER A 150 -6.12 18.92 -18.37
N ALA A 151 -5.27 18.85 -17.35
CA ALA A 151 -3.86 18.45 -17.48
C ALA A 151 -3.69 16.93 -17.50
N GLU A 152 -4.76 16.18 -17.16
CA GLU A 152 -4.78 14.72 -17.14
C GLU A 152 -3.61 14.15 -16.33
N GLU A 153 -2.89 13.17 -16.83
CA GLU A 153 -1.69 12.59 -16.22
C GLU A 153 -0.55 13.60 -15.97
N LYS A 154 -0.59 14.75 -16.62
CA LYS A 154 0.44 15.80 -16.48
C LYS A 154 0.15 16.79 -15.36
N HIS A 155 -0.86 16.53 -14.55
CA HIS A 155 -1.14 17.36 -13.39
C HIS A 155 0.07 17.37 -12.45
N LEU A 156 0.36 18.55 -11.89
CA LEU A 156 1.42 18.72 -10.89
C LEU A 156 0.81 18.63 -9.50
N ASP A 157 0.99 17.49 -8.85
CA ASP A 157 0.56 17.31 -7.48
C ASP A 157 1.62 17.85 -6.51
N THR A 158 1.20 18.22 -5.32
CA THR A 158 2.07 18.80 -4.28
C THR A 158 1.74 18.24 -2.91
N ALA A 159 2.76 18.11 -2.05
CA ALA A 159 2.54 17.79 -0.65
C ALA A 159 3.55 18.49 0.25
N ILE A 160 3.17 18.71 1.49
CA ILE A 160 4.03 19.10 2.59
C ILE A 160 3.78 18.17 3.77
N ARG A 161 4.83 17.60 4.35
CA ARG A 161 4.77 16.77 5.56
C ARG A 161 5.72 17.32 6.61
N TRP A 162 5.25 17.39 7.84
CA TRP A 162 6.09 17.53 9.02
C TRP A 162 6.12 16.23 9.78
N SER A 163 7.29 15.82 10.25
CA SER A 163 7.46 14.64 11.10
C SER A 163 8.45 14.93 12.24
N HIS A 164 8.21 14.33 13.40
CA HIS A 164 9.06 14.53 14.58
C HIS A 164 8.94 13.38 15.57
N THR A 165 10.07 13.00 16.18
CA THR A 165 10.11 12.03 17.29
C THR A 165 10.19 12.78 18.61
N LEU A 166 9.22 12.57 19.51
CA LEU A 166 9.13 13.15 20.82
C LEU A 166 9.13 12.06 21.90
N GLY A 167 10.33 11.67 22.36
CA GLY A 167 10.48 10.56 23.30
C GLY A 167 10.02 9.25 22.70
N ASP A 168 8.94 8.67 23.21
CA ASP A 168 8.39 7.40 22.75
C ASP A 168 7.38 7.55 21.60
N PHE A 169 7.17 8.77 21.11
CA PHE A 169 6.16 9.11 20.10
C PHE A 169 6.80 9.54 18.80
N ASP A 170 6.44 8.89 17.70
CA ASP A 170 6.68 9.33 16.33
C ASP A 170 5.39 9.94 15.76
N LEU A 171 5.50 11.16 15.26
CA LEU A 171 4.39 11.98 14.81
C LEU A 171 4.60 12.39 13.36
N GLY A 172 3.54 12.36 12.56
CA GLY A 172 3.49 12.91 11.23
C GLY A 172 2.21 13.71 11.01
N ALA A 173 2.32 14.80 10.26
CA ALA A 173 1.17 15.56 9.77
C ALA A 173 1.46 16.08 8.38
N TYR A 174 0.50 16.01 7.47
CA TYR A 174 0.69 16.45 6.09
C TYR A 174 -0.55 17.10 5.50
N TRP A 175 -0.31 17.83 4.43
CA TRP A 175 -1.29 18.26 3.46
C TRP A 175 -0.85 17.81 2.08
N PHE A 176 -1.80 17.31 1.30
CA PHE A 176 -1.63 16.90 -0.09
C PHE A 176 -2.68 17.60 -0.95
N HIS A 177 -2.28 18.06 -2.12
CA HIS A 177 -3.17 18.57 -3.16
C HIS A 177 -2.80 17.95 -4.49
N GLY A 178 -3.76 17.29 -5.14
CA GLY A 178 -3.50 16.63 -6.41
C GLY A 178 -4.56 15.61 -6.80
N THR A 179 -4.19 14.73 -7.72
CA THR A 179 -5.05 13.68 -8.24
C THR A 179 -5.26 12.58 -7.21
N ASN A 180 -6.52 12.20 -6.95
CA ASN A 180 -6.86 11.11 -6.04
C ASN A 180 -6.30 9.77 -6.54
N ARG A 181 -5.65 9.01 -5.63
CA ARG A 181 -5.08 7.68 -5.93
C ARG A 181 -6.16 6.59 -6.02
N ASP A 182 -7.34 6.84 -5.45
CA ASP A 182 -8.48 5.94 -5.52
C ASP A 182 -9.46 6.43 -6.59
N PRO A 183 -9.49 5.83 -7.80
CA PRO A 183 -10.37 6.26 -8.86
C PRO A 183 -11.82 5.89 -8.58
N GLU A 184 -12.74 6.76 -8.98
CA GLU A 184 -14.16 6.43 -9.05
C GLU A 184 -14.40 5.48 -10.23
N LEU A 185 -14.94 4.29 -9.98
CA LEU A 185 -15.24 3.30 -11.01
C LEU A 185 -16.69 3.46 -11.49
N SER A 186 -16.89 3.72 -12.77
CA SER A 186 -18.21 3.88 -13.39
C SER A 186 -18.48 2.79 -14.43
N VAL A 187 -19.69 2.18 -14.37
CA VAL A 187 -20.10 1.17 -15.34
C VAL A 187 -20.37 1.84 -16.70
N ARG A 188 -19.76 1.34 -17.76
CA ARG A 188 -19.94 1.80 -19.16
C ARG A 188 -20.14 0.61 -20.08
N THR A 189 -20.79 0.83 -21.21
CA THR A 189 -20.87 -0.15 -22.30
C THR A 189 -20.04 0.36 -23.48
N GLN A 190 -18.98 -0.40 -23.80
CA GLN A 190 -18.06 -0.08 -24.88
C GLN A 190 -17.97 -1.25 -25.84
N SER A 191 -18.15 -1.00 -27.13
CA SER A 191 -18.06 -2.03 -28.19
C SER A 191 -18.93 -3.29 -27.92
N GLY A 192 -20.00 -3.14 -27.14
CA GLY A 192 -20.91 -4.24 -26.76
C GLY A 192 -20.52 -4.99 -25.47
N ASN A 193 -19.41 -4.64 -24.84
CA ASN A 193 -18.99 -5.16 -23.54
C ASN A 193 -19.32 -4.17 -22.42
N THR A 194 -19.66 -4.68 -21.26
CA THR A 194 -19.79 -3.87 -20.05
C THR A 194 -18.46 -3.88 -19.30
N VAL A 195 -17.93 -2.70 -19.02
CA VAL A 195 -16.64 -2.48 -18.36
C VAL A 195 -16.78 -1.43 -17.26
N LEU A 196 -15.80 -1.36 -16.38
CA LEU A 196 -15.61 -0.26 -15.45
C LEU A 196 -14.63 0.74 -16.06
N VAL A 197 -14.95 2.02 -16.00
CA VAL A 197 -14.07 3.11 -16.45
C VAL A 197 -13.63 3.89 -15.20
N PRO A 198 -12.31 4.02 -14.97
CA PRO A 198 -11.78 4.78 -13.84
C PRO A 198 -11.86 6.28 -14.15
N ARG A 199 -12.31 7.07 -13.17
CA ARG A 199 -12.29 8.52 -13.19
C ARG A 199 -11.42 9.04 -12.04
N TYR A 200 -10.40 9.82 -12.37
CA TYR A 200 -9.47 10.43 -11.44
C TYR A 200 -9.86 11.87 -11.14
N VAL A 201 -10.34 12.10 -9.92
CA VAL A 201 -10.75 13.42 -9.43
C VAL A 201 -9.60 14.10 -8.70
N GLN A 202 -9.67 15.42 -8.56
CA GLN A 202 -8.73 16.18 -7.73
C GLN A 202 -9.17 16.12 -6.27
N MET A 203 -8.20 16.17 -5.35
CA MET A 203 -8.47 16.18 -3.92
C MET A 203 -7.51 17.08 -3.15
N ASP A 204 -8.00 17.58 -2.02
CA ASP A 204 -7.21 18.06 -0.90
C ASP A 204 -7.29 17.05 0.24
N GLN A 205 -6.15 16.67 0.83
CA GLN A 205 -6.13 15.76 1.96
C GLN A 205 -5.23 16.29 3.06
N LEU A 206 -5.77 16.34 4.28
CA LEU A 206 -5.01 16.50 5.50
C LEU A 206 -4.90 15.15 6.17
N GLY A 207 -3.71 14.78 6.63
CA GLY A 207 -3.49 13.54 7.34
C GLY A 207 -2.62 13.72 8.57
N PHE A 208 -2.82 12.82 9.51
CA PHE A 208 -2.03 12.72 10.73
C PHE A 208 -1.77 11.25 11.03
N ASP A 209 -0.54 10.95 11.41
CA ASP A 209 -0.11 9.64 11.89
C ASP A 209 0.63 9.77 13.23
N LEU A 210 0.45 8.75 14.05
CA LEU A 210 1.13 8.62 15.34
C LEU A 210 1.46 7.16 15.59
N GLN A 211 2.72 6.92 15.94
CA GLN A 211 3.17 5.66 16.51
C GLN A 211 3.80 5.92 17.87
N ALA A 212 3.48 5.11 18.88
CA ALA A 212 4.07 5.22 20.19
C ALA A 212 4.52 3.86 20.74
N THR A 213 5.83 3.74 21.05
CA THR A 213 6.41 2.53 21.61
C THR A 213 6.64 2.74 23.12
N ILE A 214 5.78 2.15 23.94
CA ILE A 214 5.80 2.29 25.40
C ILE A 214 5.89 0.89 26.02
N ASP A 215 7.05 0.52 26.54
CA ASP A 215 7.37 -0.82 27.04
C ASP A 215 7.14 -1.89 25.94
N SER A 216 6.13 -2.76 26.14
CA SER A 216 5.75 -3.81 25.19
C SER A 216 4.58 -3.41 24.28
N TRP A 217 4.09 -2.19 24.41
CA TRP A 217 2.96 -1.68 23.62
C TRP A 217 3.46 -0.83 22.46
N LEU A 218 2.95 -1.12 21.28
CA LEU A 218 3.06 -0.28 20.08
C LEU A 218 1.66 0.24 19.75
N TRP A 219 1.41 1.51 19.98
CA TRP A 219 0.17 2.20 19.65
C TRP A 219 0.28 2.83 18.27
N LYS A 220 -0.79 2.75 17.48
CA LYS A 220 -0.84 3.22 16.10
C LYS A 220 -2.11 3.99 15.86
N VAL A 221 -2.03 5.13 15.19
CA VAL A 221 -3.19 5.94 14.78
C VAL A 221 -2.89 6.58 13.43
N GLU A 222 -3.82 6.48 12.52
CA GLU A 222 -3.87 7.25 11.27
C GLU A 222 -5.24 7.93 11.15
N THR A 223 -5.23 9.17 10.71
CA THR A 223 -6.47 9.91 10.43
C THR A 223 -6.31 10.76 9.20
N ILE A 224 -7.38 10.88 8.42
CA ILE A 224 -7.43 11.76 7.26
C ILE A 224 -8.73 12.55 7.25
N TRP A 225 -8.64 13.76 6.73
CA TRP A 225 -9.77 14.49 6.17
C TRP A 225 -9.49 14.71 4.69
N ARG A 226 -10.43 14.29 3.82
CA ARG A 226 -10.31 14.39 2.37
C ARG A 226 -11.48 15.18 1.82
N ASP A 227 -11.17 16.10 0.91
CA ASP A 227 -12.14 16.91 0.17
C ASP A 227 -11.95 16.67 -1.33
N THR A 228 -13.05 16.37 -2.03
CA THR A 228 -13.12 16.14 -3.48
C THR A 228 -14.29 16.92 -4.08
N GLU A 229 -14.41 16.98 -5.40
CA GLU A 229 -15.58 17.60 -6.06
C GLU A 229 -16.92 17.04 -5.56
N LYS A 230 -16.96 15.77 -5.17
CA LYS A 230 -18.19 15.06 -4.81
C LYS A 230 -18.56 15.18 -3.35
N GLU A 231 -17.59 15.05 -2.48
CA GLU A 231 -17.80 14.94 -1.04
C GLU A 231 -16.53 15.27 -0.23
N ASP A 232 -16.73 15.68 1.01
CA ASP A 232 -15.69 15.72 2.03
C ASP A 232 -16.00 14.69 3.12
N TYR A 233 -14.96 14.05 3.66
CA TYR A 233 -15.12 13.05 4.70
C TYR A 233 -13.89 12.90 5.59
N PHE A 234 -14.12 12.35 6.78
CA PHE A 234 -13.10 11.96 7.73
C PHE A 234 -13.03 10.42 7.82
N ALA A 235 -11.80 9.88 7.88
CA ALA A 235 -11.57 8.48 8.16
C ALA A 235 -10.44 8.31 9.17
N ALA A 236 -10.49 7.24 9.95
CA ALA A 236 -9.52 6.94 11.00
C ALA A 236 -9.25 5.44 11.08
N GLN A 237 -7.99 5.10 11.33
CA GLN A 237 -7.51 3.77 11.68
C GLN A 237 -6.73 3.87 12.98
N ALA A 238 -7.01 3.05 13.98
CA ALA A 238 -6.29 3.09 15.25
C ALA A 238 -6.20 1.70 15.88
N GLY A 239 -5.11 1.43 16.56
CA GLY A 239 -4.93 0.15 17.23
C GLY A 239 -3.66 0.05 18.04
N PHE A 240 -3.33 -1.19 18.37
CA PHE A 240 -2.10 -1.49 19.09
C PHE A 240 -1.58 -2.89 18.78
N GLU A 241 -0.30 -3.08 18.97
CA GLU A 241 0.35 -4.38 19.12
C GLU A 241 0.96 -4.50 20.52
N TYR A 242 0.71 -5.62 21.20
CA TYR A 242 1.36 -5.96 22.47
C TYR A 242 2.29 -7.15 22.28
N THR A 243 3.57 -7.01 22.61
CA THR A 243 4.58 -8.05 22.41
C THR A 243 4.87 -8.80 23.72
N PHE A 244 4.67 -10.11 23.68
CA PHE A 244 5.12 -11.07 24.69
C PHE A 244 6.50 -11.60 24.25
N TYR A 245 7.55 -11.18 24.96
CA TYR A 245 8.92 -11.57 24.65
C TYR A 245 9.27 -12.94 25.20
N GLY A 246 10.04 -13.72 24.43
CA GLY A 246 10.62 -14.99 24.90
C GLY A 246 9.58 -16.05 25.24
N ILE A 247 8.55 -16.22 24.39
CA ILE A 247 7.47 -17.18 24.66
C ILE A 247 8.01 -18.61 24.81
N GLN A 248 7.46 -19.36 25.78
CA GLN A 248 7.86 -20.74 26.10
C GLN A 248 9.37 -20.90 26.41
N ASP A 249 9.98 -19.90 27.05
CA ASP A 249 11.43 -19.88 27.37
C ASP A 249 12.33 -19.99 26.12
N SER A 250 11.87 -19.51 24.97
CA SER A 250 12.60 -19.49 23.71
C SER A 250 13.04 -18.07 23.33
N SER A 251 13.68 -17.92 22.18
CA SER A 251 13.95 -16.60 21.57
C SER A 251 12.75 -15.99 20.86
N ALA A 252 11.65 -16.74 20.71
CA ALA A 252 10.50 -16.30 19.92
C ALA A 252 9.65 -15.28 20.70
N ASP A 253 9.15 -14.28 19.96
CA ASP A 253 8.23 -13.28 20.46
C ASP A 253 6.84 -13.47 19.81
N LEU A 254 5.79 -13.10 20.56
CA LEU A 254 4.42 -13.07 20.08
C LEU A 254 3.85 -11.66 20.23
N GLY A 255 3.59 -10.99 19.12
CA GLY A 255 2.78 -9.78 19.04
C GLY A 255 1.29 -10.14 18.95
N VAL A 256 0.46 -9.46 19.70
CA VAL A 256 -1.01 -9.53 19.56
C VAL A 256 -1.49 -8.16 19.11
N LEU A 257 -2.19 -8.13 17.96
CA LEU A 257 -2.62 -6.92 17.27
C LEU A 257 -4.14 -6.77 17.39
N LEU A 258 -4.58 -5.54 17.59
CA LEU A 258 -5.98 -5.14 17.46
C LEU A 258 -6.04 -3.76 16.83
N GLU A 259 -6.75 -3.64 15.71
CA GLU A 259 -6.99 -2.37 15.03
C GLU A 259 -8.47 -2.19 14.72
N TYR A 260 -8.91 -0.95 14.67
CA TYR A 260 -10.25 -0.55 14.28
C TYR A 260 -10.18 0.54 13.23
N GLY A 261 -10.86 0.32 12.11
CA GLY A 261 -11.01 1.25 11.00
C GLY A 261 -12.41 1.84 10.96
N TRP A 262 -12.50 3.12 10.65
CA TRP A 262 -13.76 3.85 10.56
C TRP A 262 -13.69 4.93 9.46
N ASP A 263 -14.78 5.00 8.65
CA ASP A 263 -14.99 6.01 7.62
C ASP A 263 -16.38 6.62 7.83
N GLU A 264 -16.49 7.94 7.88
CA GLU A 264 -17.76 8.61 8.20
C GLU A 264 -18.86 8.37 7.15
N ARG A 265 -18.49 7.95 5.93
CA ARG A 265 -19.43 7.62 4.86
C ARG A 265 -20.16 6.28 5.11
N GLY A 266 -19.64 5.44 6.04
CA GLY A 266 -20.23 4.15 6.38
C GLY A 266 -20.41 3.26 5.15
N GLU A 267 -21.60 2.66 4.95
CA GLU A 267 -21.91 1.77 3.83
C GLU A 267 -21.73 2.40 2.43
N ASP A 268 -21.62 3.72 2.32
CA ASP A 268 -21.36 4.45 1.05
C ASP A 268 -19.87 4.67 0.78
N ALA A 269 -18.97 4.23 1.68
CA ALA A 269 -17.53 4.36 1.49
C ALA A 269 -17.03 3.56 0.28
N SER A 270 -16.07 4.13 -0.43
CA SER A 270 -15.36 3.43 -1.51
C SER A 270 -14.19 2.58 -1.02
N SER A 271 -13.99 2.49 0.30
CA SER A 271 -13.00 1.67 0.99
C SER A 271 -13.63 0.35 1.42
N ASN A 272 -12.82 -0.72 1.49
CA ASN A 272 -13.22 -1.99 2.11
C ASN A 272 -13.11 -1.95 3.64
N VAL A 273 -12.75 -0.81 4.23
CA VAL A 273 -12.63 -0.61 5.68
C VAL A 273 -13.39 0.64 6.04
N GLN A 274 -14.66 0.49 6.42
CA GLN A 274 -15.54 1.59 6.79
C GLN A 274 -16.01 1.54 8.26
N ASN A 275 -16.13 0.33 8.84
CA ASN A 275 -16.49 0.06 10.22
C ASN A 275 -16.00 -1.34 10.59
N ASP A 276 -14.66 -1.51 10.62
CA ASP A 276 -14.01 -2.81 10.63
C ASP A 276 -13.14 -3.01 11.86
N LEU A 277 -13.16 -4.22 12.37
CA LEU A 277 -12.28 -4.66 13.44
C LEU A 277 -11.30 -5.69 12.90
N PHE A 278 -10.00 -5.45 13.07
CA PHE A 278 -8.95 -6.39 12.76
C PHE A 278 -8.31 -6.92 14.05
N PHE A 279 -8.20 -8.25 14.17
CA PHE A 279 -7.50 -8.93 15.25
C PHE A 279 -6.48 -9.90 14.67
N GLY A 280 -5.22 -9.81 15.13
CA GLY A 280 -4.13 -10.62 14.59
C GLY A 280 -3.08 -11.00 15.61
N GLY A 281 -2.16 -11.84 15.16
CA GLY A 281 -0.98 -12.25 15.91
C GLY A 281 0.23 -12.40 15.00
N ARG A 282 1.36 -11.85 15.47
CA ARG A 282 2.67 -11.92 14.81
C ARG A 282 3.62 -12.77 15.64
N ILE A 283 4.20 -13.78 15.05
CA ILE A 283 5.25 -14.60 15.68
C ILE A 283 6.57 -14.31 14.98
N THR A 284 7.56 -13.87 15.72
CA THR A 284 8.94 -13.66 15.25
C THR A 284 9.84 -14.62 16.01
N LEU A 285 10.50 -15.55 15.30
CA LEU A 285 11.33 -16.56 15.97
C LEU A 285 12.68 -16.02 16.47
N ASN A 286 13.08 -14.83 16.01
CA ASN A 286 14.39 -14.20 16.31
C ASN A 286 15.56 -15.16 16.01
N ASP A 287 15.40 -15.98 14.96
CA ASP A 287 16.41 -16.90 14.48
C ASP A 287 17.28 -16.28 13.38
N ALA A 288 18.39 -16.93 13.05
CA ALA A 288 19.29 -16.47 11.98
C ALA A 288 18.63 -16.46 10.58
N SER A 289 17.49 -17.10 10.43
CA SER A 289 16.71 -17.17 9.19
C SER A 289 15.62 -16.09 9.11
N SER A 290 15.50 -15.20 10.10
CA SER A 290 14.44 -14.15 10.17
C SER A 290 13.05 -14.75 9.90
N THR A 291 12.72 -15.84 10.63
CA THR A 291 11.42 -16.51 10.45
C THR A 291 10.33 -15.73 11.15
N GLU A 292 9.31 -15.37 10.39
CA GLU A 292 8.13 -14.63 10.89
C GLU A 292 6.83 -15.20 10.31
N LEU A 293 5.76 -15.00 11.07
CA LEU A 293 4.39 -15.36 10.69
C LEU A 293 3.46 -14.27 11.24
N LEU A 294 2.63 -13.71 10.37
CA LEU A 294 1.48 -12.88 10.73
C LEU A 294 0.22 -13.65 10.36
N ALA A 295 -0.78 -13.66 11.22
CA ALA A 295 -2.11 -14.14 10.90
C ALA A 295 -3.15 -13.25 11.57
N GLY A 296 -4.20 -12.88 10.83
CA GLY A 296 -5.23 -11.99 11.34
C GLY A 296 -6.57 -12.16 10.65
N ILE A 297 -7.62 -11.76 11.35
CA ILE A 297 -9.01 -11.77 10.88
C ILE A 297 -9.51 -10.32 10.89
N GLY A 298 -9.99 -9.86 9.74
CA GLY A 298 -10.79 -8.66 9.59
C GLY A 298 -12.27 -9.01 9.69
N HIS A 299 -13.07 -8.17 10.33
CA HIS A 299 -14.51 -8.32 10.44
C HIS A 299 -15.18 -6.95 10.26
N ASP A 300 -16.00 -6.86 9.23
CA ASP A 300 -16.83 -5.71 8.94
C ASP A 300 -18.08 -5.77 9.83
N LEU A 301 -18.32 -4.71 10.60
CA LEU A 301 -19.41 -4.63 11.57
C LEU A 301 -20.74 -4.18 10.95
N ASP A 302 -20.73 -3.67 9.71
CA ASP A 302 -21.91 -3.22 8.99
C ASP A 302 -22.46 -4.31 8.05
N PHE A 303 -21.57 -5.04 7.37
CA PHE A 303 -21.94 -6.07 6.38
C PHE A 303 -21.74 -7.51 6.86
N ASP A 304 -21.19 -7.73 8.07
CA ASP A 304 -20.85 -9.06 8.61
C ASP A 304 -19.81 -9.84 7.76
N SER A 305 -19.13 -9.20 6.84
CA SER A 305 -18.09 -9.85 6.05
C SER A 305 -16.81 -10.10 6.86
N GLN A 306 -16.04 -11.07 6.41
CA GLN A 306 -14.81 -11.47 7.09
C GLN A 306 -13.67 -11.69 6.08
N SER A 307 -12.48 -11.35 6.49
CA SER A 307 -11.24 -11.70 5.79
C SER A 307 -10.27 -12.41 6.74
N LEU A 308 -9.54 -13.41 6.23
CA LEU A 308 -8.43 -14.05 6.93
C LEU A 308 -7.16 -13.80 6.12
N ILE A 309 -6.15 -13.27 6.79
CA ILE A 309 -4.84 -12.98 6.25
C ILE A 309 -3.82 -13.88 6.92
N ILE A 310 -2.92 -14.49 6.13
CA ILE A 310 -1.80 -15.30 6.62
C ILE A 310 -0.58 -14.93 5.81
N GLU A 311 0.46 -14.45 6.47
CA GLU A 311 1.74 -14.11 5.86
C GLU A 311 2.85 -14.80 6.63
N ALA A 312 3.73 -15.47 5.93
CA ALA A 312 4.88 -16.10 6.55
C ALA A 312 6.11 -15.94 5.67
N SER A 313 7.25 -15.69 6.27
CA SER A 313 8.50 -15.63 5.53
C SER A 313 9.66 -16.26 6.28
N ARG A 314 10.64 -16.76 5.51
CA ARG A 314 11.88 -17.33 6.04
C ARG A 314 13.01 -17.23 5.03
N ARG A 315 14.19 -16.84 5.49
CA ARG A 315 15.43 -16.92 4.72
C ARG A 315 16.04 -18.33 4.82
N HIS A 316 16.62 -18.79 3.73
CA HIS A 316 17.41 -20.01 3.70
C HIS A 316 18.82 -19.70 3.18
N GLY A 317 19.77 -19.69 4.08
CA GLY A 317 21.12 -19.14 3.84
C GLY A 317 21.06 -17.65 3.53
N ASP A 318 22.09 -17.16 2.82
CA ASP A 318 22.24 -15.73 2.55
C ASP A 318 21.49 -15.27 1.28
N ASN A 319 21.11 -16.22 0.43
CA ASN A 319 20.68 -15.93 -0.94
C ASN A 319 19.21 -16.27 -1.24
N TRP A 320 18.50 -16.93 -0.36
CA TRP A 320 17.13 -17.34 -0.63
C TRP A 320 16.15 -16.82 0.43
N LYS A 321 14.98 -16.42 -0.01
CA LYS A 321 13.81 -16.17 0.84
C LYS A 321 12.62 -16.94 0.29
N VAL A 322 11.85 -17.54 1.17
CA VAL A 322 10.58 -18.20 0.84
C VAL A 322 9.50 -17.48 1.63
N SER A 323 8.42 -17.14 0.94
CA SER A 323 7.25 -16.49 1.54
C SER A 323 5.97 -17.25 1.17
N ILE A 324 5.00 -17.17 2.05
CA ILE A 324 3.64 -17.67 1.87
C ILE A 324 2.71 -16.51 2.19
N ASP A 325 1.79 -16.24 1.28
CA ASP A 325 0.71 -15.29 1.47
C ASP A 325 -0.63 -16.00 1.24
N GLY A 326 -1.56 -15.85 2.16
CA GLY A 326 -2.89 -16.46 2.09
C GLY A 326 -3.96 -15.42 2.39
N ARG A 327 -4.93 -15.32 1.50
CA ARG A 327 -6.11 -14.45 1.64
C ARG A 327 -7.37 -15.28 1.45
N PHE A 328 -8.30 -15.15 2.39
CA PHE A 328 -9.58 -15.83 2.36
C PHE A 328 -10.69 -14.85 2.69
N PHE A 329 -11.78 -14.90 1.93
CA PHE A 329 -12.86 -13.92 2.00
C PHE A 329 -14.20 -14.60 2.24
N SER A 330 -15.07 -13.95 3.01
CA SER A 330 -16.45 -14.37 3.21
C SER A 330 -17.32 -13.13 3.27
N ALA A 331 -18.07 -12.85 2.21
CA ALA A 331 -18.93 -11.67 2.10
C ALA A 331 -20.22 -12.02 1.33
N GLU A 332 -21.34 -12.03 2.02
CA GLU A 332 -22.64 -12.44 1.45
C GLU A 332 -23.47 -11.23 0.95
N ASP A 333 -23.29 -10.04 1.53
CA ASP A 333 -24.05 -8.85 1.13
C ASP A 333 -23.49 -8.26 -0.17
N PRO A 334 -24.29 -8.18 -1.26
CA PRO A 334 -23.80 -7.65 -2.54
C PRO A 334 -23.51 -6.13 -2.54
N ARG A 335 -23.88 -5.40 -1.47
CA ARG A 335 -23.53 -3.98 -1.29
C ARG A 335 -22.10 -3.82 -0.78
N ASP A 336 -21.59 -4.84 -0.10
CA ASP A 336 -20.21 -4.88 0.36
C ASP A 336 -19.26 -5.06 -0.83
N LEU A 337 -18.25 -4.21 -0.92
CA LEU A 337 -17.20 -4.29 -1.94
C LEU A 337 -16.42 -5.61 -1.84
N ALA A 338 -16.24 -6.16 -0.64
CA ALA A 338 -15.59 -7.44 -0.40
C ALA A 338 -16.33 -8.62 -1.05
N SER A 339 -17.65 -8.49 -1.32
CA SER A 339 -18.44 -9.53 -2.01
C SER A 339 -17.91 -9.84 -3.41
N ALA A 340 -17.21 -8.91 -4.03
CA ALA A 340 -16.56 -9.14 -5.32
C ALA A 340 -15.43 -10.18 -5.24
N LEU A 341 -14.90 -10.43 -4.06
CA LEU A 341 -13.75 -11.31 -3.78
C LEU A 341 -14.13 -12.63 -3.10
N ASP A 342 -15.40 -12.85 -2.78
CA ASP A 342 -15.90 -14.04 -2.03
C ASP A 342 -15.47 -15.40 -2.64
N LYS A 343 -15.03 -15.43 -3.89
CA LYS A 343 -14.56 -16.63 -4.60
C LYS A 343 -13.08 -16.61 -4.94
N ASP A 344 -12.35 -15.63 -4.45
CA ASP A 344 -10.95 -15.40 -4.78
C ASP A 344 -10.00 -15.82 -3.65
N ASP A 345 -10.43 -16.76 -2.80
CA ASP A 345 -9.54 -17.41 -1.84
C ASP A 345 -8.28 -17.94 -2.53
N HIS A 346 -7.12 -17.63 -1.97
CA HIS A 346 -5.86 -18.08 -2.56
C HIS A 346 -4.73 -18.26 -1.56
N LEU A 347 -3.74 -19.04 -1.98
CA LEU A 347 -2.43 -19.15 -1.36
C LEU A 347 -1.37 -18.86 -2.42
N GLN A 348 -0.50 -17.90 -2.15
CA GLN A 348 0.66 -17.58 -2.96
C GLN A 348 1.92 -18.11 -2.30
N PHE A 349 2.80 -18.73 -3.09
CA PHE A 349 4.13 -19.16 -2.67
C PHE A 349 5.17 -18.39 -3.48
N THR A 350 6.02 -17.64 -2.80
CA THR A 350 7.08 -16.87 -3.45
C THR A 350 8.45 -17.42 -3.06
N VAL A 351 9.30 -17.64 -4.05
CA VAL A 351 10.69 -18.02 -3.84
C VAL A 351 11.58 -16.99 -4.51
N GLU A 352 12.34 -16.28 -3.71
CA GLU A 352 13.24 -15.21 -4.14
C GLU A 352 14.70 -15.66 -4.02
N ARG A 353 15.50 -15.27 -4.98
CA ARG A 353 16.95 -15.46 -4.95
C ARG A 353 17.70 -14.16 -5.10
N TYR A 354 18.53 -13.88 -4.13
CA TYR A 354 19.43 -12.72 -4.08
C TYR A 354 20.84 -13.13 -4.54
N PHE A 355 21.56 -12.21 -5.22
CA PHE A 355 22.87 -12.47 -5.82
C PHE A 355 23.94 -11.55 -5.26
#